data_625668e2a01f08bc6a360995fdce0e7f
#
_entry.id   625668e2a01f08bc6a360995fdce0e7f
#
_cell.length_a   1.000
_cell.length_b   1.000
_cell.length_c   1.000
_cell.angle_alpha   90.00
_cell.angle_beta   90.00
_cell.angle_gamma   90.00
#
_symmetry.space_group_name_H-M   'P 1'
#
loop_
_entity.id
_entity.type
_entity.pdbx_description
1 polymer ?
#
loop_
_entity_poly.entity_id
_entity_poly.type
_entity_poly.pdbx_seq_one_letter_code
_entity_poly.pdbx_strand_id
1 'polypeptide(L)'
;PASQHSFPTRRSSDLANIRAAVRALRQGAVSFLEKPVDPEELGDAVAEGLERALRRAQRNRLAERFESLSKRERQIFVLICRGLKNGDIAALLELSQRTVEVHRAHISRKLGDAAPIRLLYELILAEGETLFNVSFDGIRPEGLAKVCAAAK
;
A
#
# COMPACT_ATOMS: atom_id res chain seq x y z
N PRO A 1 -48.96 32.39 25.83
CA PRO A 1 -48.95 31.04 25.25
C PRO A 1 -47.53 30.69 24.88
N ALA A 2 -46.97 29.77 25.69
CA ALA A 2 -45.62 29.30 25.52
C ALA A 2 -45.60 28.25 24.42
N SER A 3 -44.85 28.51 23.35
CA SER A 3 -44.57 27.56 22.28
C SER A 3 -43.69 26.47 22.84
N GLN A 4 -44.23 25.31 23.09
CA GLN A 4 -43.49 24.10 23.41
C GLN A 4 -42.77 23.62 22.14
N HIS A 5 -41.49 23.88 22.04
CA HIS A 5 -40.61 23.22 21.05
C HIS A 5 -40.39 21.80 21.54
N SER A 6 -41.20 20.87 21.05
CA SER A 6 -40.94 19.45 21.25
C SER A 6 -39.75 19.03 20.36
N PHE A 7 -38.60 18.80 20.96
CA PHE A 7 -37.48 18.14 20.30
C PHE A 7 -37.91 16.74 19.92
N PRO A 8 -37.66 16.30 18.68
CA PRO A 8 -37.95 14.94 18.28
C PRO A 8 -37.09 13.98 19.13
N THR A 9 -37.75 13.18 19.96
CA THR A 9 -37.12 12.10 20.71
C THR A 9 -36.49 11.13 19.72
N ARG A 10 -35.16 11.14 19.60
CA ARG A 10 -34.41 10.13 18.84
C ARG A 10 -34.83 8.75 19.31
N ARG A 11 -35.46 7.98 18.43
CA ARG A 11 -35.89 6.62 18.73
C ARG A 11 -34.66 5.78 19.08
N SER A 12 -34.78 4.95 20.10
CA SER A 12 -33.76 4.00 20.57
C SER A 12 -33.26 3.08 19.44
N SER A 13 -34.11 2.82 18.43
CA SER A 13 -33.78 2.09 17.21
C SER A 13 -32.69 2.74 16.37
N ASP A 14 -32.65 4.08 16.29
CA ASP A 14 -31.68 4.79 15.43
C ASP A 14 -30.25 4.65 15.98
N LEU A 15 -30.10 4.69 17.30
CA LEU A 15 -28.81 4.48 17.97
C LEU A 15 -28.34 3.02 17.85
N ALA A 16 -29.26 2.06 17.86
CA ALA A 16 -28.92 0.64 17.67
C ALA A 16 -28.43 0.38 16.24
N ASN A 17 -29.08 0.99 15.23
CA ASN A 17 -28.69 0.89 13.83
C ASN A 17 -27.32 1.52 13.58
N ILE A 18 -27.03 2.71 14.13
CA ILE A 18 -25.73 3.35 14.02
C ILE A 18 -24.61 2.48 14.62
N ARG A 19 -24.84 1.88 15.80
CA ARG A 19 -23.87 0.98 16.44
C ARG A 19 -23.64 -0.28 15.61
N ALA A 20 -24.69 -0.83 15.00
CA ALA A 20 -24.58 -1.99 14.11
C ALA A 20 -23.79 -1.66 12.85
N ALA A 21 -24.07 -0.52 12.21
CA ALA A 21 -23.33 -0.03 11.05
C ALA A 21 -21.83 0.16 11.35
N VAL A 22 -21.50 0.85 12.44
CA VAL A 22 -20.10 1.06 12.86
C VAL A 22 -19.41 -0.27 13.14
N ARG A 23 -20.10 -1.24 13.76
CA ARG A 23 -19.53 -2.56 14.01
C ARG A 23 -19.27 -3.31 12.71
N ALA A 24 -20.22 -3.31 11.77
CA ALA A 24 -20.07 -3.95 10.46
C ALA A 24 -18.90 -3.37 9.68
N LEU A 25 -18.77 -2.02 9.63
CA LEU A 25 -17.67 -1.34 8.96
C LEU A 25 -16.30 -1.69 9.60
N ARG A 26 -16.25 -1.77 10.94
CA ARG A 26 -15.02 -2.20 11.65
C ARG A 26 -14.66 -3.67 11.39
N GLN A 27 -15.64 -4.51 11.07
CA GLN A 27 -15.46 -5.93 10.70
C GLN A 27 -15.12 -6.10 9.21
N GLY A 28 -15.04 -5.01 8.45
CA GLY A 28 -14.63 -5.03 7.06
C GLY A 28 -15.77 -4.95 6.05
N ALA A 29 -16.99 -4.62 6.46
CA ALA A 29 -18.06 -4.29 5.52
C ALA A 29 -17.68 -3.03 4.73
N VAL A 30 -17.97 -3.04 3.43
CA VAL A 30 -17.68 -1.92 2.53
C VAL A 30 -18.69 -0.80 2.73
N SER A 31 -19.96 -1.16 2.93
CA SER A 31 -21.07 -0.24 3.11
C SER A 31 -22.13 -0.83 4.03
N PHE A 32 -23.06 -0.01 4.45
CA PHE A 32 -24.24 -0.39 5.24
C PHE A 32 -25.48 0.26 4.60
N LEU A 33 -26.44 -0.54 4.24
CA LEU A 33 -27.69 -0.08 3.61
C LEU A 33 -28.87 -0.33 4.54
N GLU A 34 -29.75 0.65 4.67
CA GLU A 34 -30.99 0.50 5.43
C GLU A 34 -32.11 -0.07 4.55
N LYS A 35 -33.01 -0.84 5.16
CA LYS A 35 -34.22 -1.34 4.48
C LYS A 35 -35.33 -0.29 4.55
N PRO A 36 -36.08 -0.04 3.47
CA PRO A 36 -36.01 -0.69 2.14
C PRO A 36 -34.77 -0.25 1.36
N VAL A 37 -34.07 -1.20 0.74
CA VAL A 37 -32.82 -0.94 0.01
C VAL A 37 -33.15 -0.32 -1.35
N ASP A 38 -32.57 0.83 -1.63
CA ASP A 38 -32.63 1.44 -2.97
C ASP A 38 -31.74 0.64 -3.94
N PRO A 39 -32.25 0.25 -5.12
CA PRO A 39 -31.47 -0.47 -6.13
C PRO A 39 -30.22 0.29 -6.60
N GLU A 40 -30.26 1.62 -6.70
CA GLU A 40 -29.11 2.44 -7.10
C GLU A 40 -28.04 2.42 -6.00
N GLU A 41 -28.41 2.65 -4.73
CA GLU A 41 -27.50 2.57 -3.59
C GLU A 41 -26.86 1.18 -3.47
N LEU A 42 -27.63 0.12 -3.73
CA LEU A 42 -27.09 -1.24 -3.75
C LEU A 42 -26.07 -1.42 -4.88
N GLY A 43 -26.39 -0.91 -6.06
CA GLY A 43 -25.48 -0.94 -7.20
C GLY A 43 -24.14 -0.27 -6.91
N ASP A 44 -24.17 0.93 -6.33
CA ASP A 44 -22.99 1.69 -5.96
C ASP A 44 -22.17 0.97 -4.88
N ALA A 45 -22.81 0.44 -3.85
CA ALA A 45 -22.15 -0.32 -2.79
C ALA A 45 -21.46 -1.59 -3.32
N VAL A 46 -22.08 -2.29 -4.26
CA VAL A 46 -21.50 -3.47 -4.93
C VAL A 46 -20.31 -3.07 -5.79
N ALA A 47 -20.43 -2.01 -6.57
CA ALA A 47 -19.35 -1.49 -7.42
C ALA A 47 -18.13 -1.10 -6.57
N GLU A 48 -18.34 -0.35 -5.48
CA GLU A 48 -17.29 0.04 -4.54
C GLU A 48 -16.63 -1.19 -3.91
N GLY A 49 -17.43 -2.18 -3.50
CA GLY A 49 -16.94 -3.43 -2.92
C GLY A 49 -16.05 -4.20 -3.89
N LEU A 50 -16.47 -4.30 -5.15
CA LEU A 50 -15.71 -4.97 -6.21
C LEU A 50 -14.38 -4.24 -6.48
N GLU A 51 -14.41 -2.91 -6.60
CA GLU A 51 -13.18 -2.14 -6.77
C GLU A 51 -12.19 -2.34 -5.62
N ARG A 52 -12.67 -2.30 -4.37
CA ARG A 52 -11.83 -2.55 -3.18
C ARG A 52 -11.23 -3.95 -3.21
N ALA A 53 -12.02 -4.97 -3.57
CA ALA A 53 -11.56 -6.34 -3.69
C ALA A 53 -10.49 -6.50 -4.77
N LEU A 54 -10.68 -5.89 -5.95
CA LEU A 54 -9.71 -5.89 -7.04
C LEU A 54 -8.40 -5.20 -6.65
N ARG A 55 -8.47 -4.02 -6.04
CA ARG A 55 -7.30 -3.29 -5.54
C ARG A 55 -6.53 -4.11 -4.50
N ARG A 56 -7.24 -4.78 -3.59
CA ARG A 56 -6.64 -5.66 -2.58
C ARG A 56 -5.95 -6.86 -3.22
N ALA A 57 -6.59 -7.51 -4.19
CA ALA A 57 -6.00 -8.64 -4.91
C ALA A 57 -4.74 -8.24 -5.69
N GLN A 58 -4.74 -7.07 -6.34
CA GLN A 58 -3.56 -6.54 -7.03
C GLN A 58 -2.41 -6.28 -6.06
N ARG A 59 -2.69 -5.65 -4.90
CA ARG A 59 -1.68 -5.41 -3.86
C ARG A 59 -1.08 -6.71 -3.32
N ASN A 60 -1.91 -7.70 -3.01
CA ASN A 60 -1.44 -8.99 -2.52
C ASN A 60 -0.51 -9.68 -3.53
N ARG A 61 -0.88 -9.69 -4.81
CA ARG A 61 -0.03 -10.25 -5.88
C ARG A 61 1.31 -9.53 -6.00
N LEU A 62 1.32 -8.21 -5.77
CA LEU A 62 2.55 -7.43 -5.82
C LEU A 62 3.43 -7.71 -4.61
N ALA A 63 2.85 -7.82 -3.42
CA ALA A 63 3.55 -8.21 -2.19
C ALA A 63 4.20 -9.60 -2.34
N GLU A 64 3.45 -10.59 -2.82
CA GLU A 64 3.99 -11.93 -3.11
C GLU A 64 5.17 -11.89 -4.08
N ARG A 65 5.07 -11.09 -5.16
CA ARG A 65 6.19 -10.92 -6.11
C ARG A 65 7.39 -10.26 -5.45
N PHE A 66 7.16 -9.25 -4.61
CA PHE A 66 8.25 -8.58 -3.87
C PHE A 66 8.92 -9.56 -2.89
N GLU A 67 8.17 -10.39 -2.21
CA GLU A 67 8.70 -11.44 -1.34
C GLU A 67 9.56 -12.45 -2.09
N SER A 68 9.28 -12.69 -3.38
CA SER A 68 10.10 -13.56 -4.23
C SER A 68 11.48 -13.00 -4.57
N LEU A 69 11.73 -11.72 -4.29
CA LEU A 69 13.04 -11.10 -4.47
C LEU A 69 14.02 -11.62 -3.42
N SER A 70 15.25 -11.93 -3.86
CA SER A 70 16.35 -12.22 -2.94
C SER A 70 16.70 -10.98 -2.09
N LYS A 71 17.38 -11.19 -0.97
CA LYS A 71 17.87 -10.08 -0.10
C LYS A 71 18.62 -9.02 -0.91
N ARG A 72 19.47 -9.45 -1.86
CA ARG A 72 20.26 -8.56 -2.71
C ARG A 72 19.40 -7.79 -3.72
N GLU A 73 18.44 -8.46 -4.33
CA GLU A 73 17.49 -7.84 -5.25
C GLU A 73 16.62 -6.79 -4.54
N ARG A 74 16.16 -7.05 -3.30
CA ARG A 74 15.41 -6.06 -2.49
C ARG A 74 16.24 -4.82 -2.18
N GLN A 75 17.51 -4.99 -1.78
CA GLN A 75 18.43 -3.87 -1.55
C GLN A 75 18.58 -3.01 -2.82
N ILE A 76 18.85 -3.63 -3.95
CA ILE A 76 19.00 -2.94 -5.24
C ILE A 76 17.69 -2.25 -5.64
N PHE A 77 16.54 -2.90 -5.47
CA PHE A 77 15.23 -2.33 -5.77
C PHE A 77 14.97 -1.05 -4.98
N VAL A 78 15.21 -1.05 -3.67
CA VAL A 78 15.03 0.14 -2.82
C VAL A 78 15.96 1.28 -3.27
N LEU A 79 17.21 0.98 -3.63
CA LEU A 79 18.16 2.00 -4.12
C LEU A 79 17.73 2.58 -5.47
N ILE A 80 17.18 1.76 -6.36
CA ILE A 80 16.58 2.21 -7.63
C ILE A 80 15.39 3.16 -7.35
N CYS A 81 14.52 2.81 -6.43
CA CYS A 81 13.36 3.64 -6.06
C CYS A 81 13.79 4.99 -5.45
N ARG A 82 14.96 5.05 -4.85
CA ARG A 82 15.59 6.28 -4.36
C ARG A 82 16.30 7.08 -5.46
N GLY A 83 16.24 6.64 -6.71
CA GLY A 83 16.80 7.34 -7.85
C GLY A 83 18.30 7.15 -8.07
N LEU A 84 18.96 6.21 -7.39
CA LEU A 84 20.38 5.97 -7.58
C LEU A 84 20.66 5.35 -8.96
N LYS A 85 21.76 5.78 -9.58
CA LYS A 85 22.27 5.21 -10.84
C LYS A 85 23.02 3.90 -10.59
N ASN A 86 23.16 3.09 -11.64
CA ASN A 86 23.84 1.78 -11.54
C ASN A 86 25.25 1.89 -10.96
N GLY A 87 26.01 2.93 -11.32
CA GLY A 87 27.37 3.17 -10.79
C GLY A 87 27.37 3.42 -9.28
N ASP A 88 26.44 4.22 -8.79
CA ASP A 88 26.31 4.54 -7.36
C ASP A 88 25.90 3.31 -6.56
N ILE A 89 24.95 2.52 -7.10
CA ILE A 89 24.52 1.26 -6.51
C ILE A 89 25.68 0.25 -6.47
N ALA A 90 26.44 0.15 -7.55
CA ALA A 90 27.60 -0.72 -7.66
C ALA A 90 28.66 -0.38 -6.60
N ALA A 91 29.01 0.91 -6.48
CA ALA A 91 29.96 1.40 -5.50
C ALA A 91 29.47 1.17 -4.06
N LEU A 92 28.17 1.41 -3.80
CA LEU A 92 27.56 1.27 -2.48
C LEU A 92 27.51 -0.19 -2.00
N LEU A 93 27.22 -1.10 -2.93
CA LEU A 93 27.04 -2.51 -2.64
C LEU A 93 28.30 -3.36 -2.91
N GLU A 94 29.43 -2.73 -3.28
CA GLU A 94 30.68 -3.40 -3.65
C GLU A 94 30.51 -4.43 -4.78
N LEU A 95 29.75 -4.05 -5.81
CA LEU A 95 29.45 -4.85 -6.99
C LEU A 95 30.03 -4.20 -8.25
N SER A 96 30.10 -4.97 -9.35
CA SER A 96 30.30 -4.39 -10.67
C SER A 96 28.99 -3.78 -11.20
N GLN A 97 29.07 -2.74 -12.05
CA GLN A 97 27.88 -2.19 -12.72
C GLN A 97 27.14 -3.27 -13.51
N ARG A 98 27.88 -4.18 -14.14
CA ARG A 98 27.31 -5.33 -14.87
C ARG A 98 26.48 -6.22 -13.96
N THR A 99 26.95 -6.48 -12.74
CA THR A 99 26.21 -7.27 -11.75
C THR A 99 24.91 -6.57 -11.34
N VAL A 100 24.94 -5.24 -11.16
CA VAL A 100 23.74 -4.44 -10.87
C VAL A 100 22.74 -4.53 -12.02
N GLU A 101 23.18 -4.43 -13.27
CA GLU A 101 22.32 -4.59 -14.46
C GLU A 101 21.64 -5.94 -14.51
N VAL A 102 22.37 -7.02 -14.21
CA VAL A 102 21.83 -8.38 -14.16
C VAL A 102 20.75 -8.48 -13.08
N HIS A 103 21.01 -7.94 -11.87
CA HIS A 103 20.01 -7.91 -10.82
C HIS A 103 18.78 -7.09 -11.21
N ARG A 104 18.94 -5.94 -11.87
CA ARG A 104 17.82 -5.13 -12.38
C ARG A 104 16.96 -5.92 -13.37
N ALA A 105 17.58 -6.66 -14.29
CA ALA A 105 16.85 -7.53 -15.23
C ALA A 105 16.07 -8.63 -14.50
N HIS A 106 16.63 -9.22 -13.44
CA HIS A 106 15.93 -10.20 -12.62
C HIS A 106 14.76 -9.57 -11.85
N ILE A 107 14.96 -8.38 -11.27
CA ILE A 107 13.91 -7.63 -10.59
C ILE A 107 12.75 -7.31 -11.54
N SER A 108 13.03 -6.78 -12.75
CA SER A 108 12.01 -6.51 -13.77
C SER A 108 11.24 -7.76 -14.16
N ARG A 109 11.92 -8.89 -14.32
CA ARG A 109 11.27 -10.16 -14.65
C ARG A 109 10.34 -10.66 -13.55
N LYS A 110 10.69 -10.47 -12.28
CA LYS A 110 9.90 -10.90 -11.12
C LYS A 110 8.74 -9.95 -10.82
N LEU A 111 8.99 -8.64 -10.90
CA LEU A 111 7.99 -7.61 -10.55
C LEU A 111 7.13 -7.17 -11.74
N GLY A 112 7.59 -7.40 -12.98
CA GLY A 112 6.97 -6.91 -14.21
C GLY A 112 7.52 -5.55 -14.62
N ASP A 113 7.07 -5.06 -15.78
CA ASP A 113 7.60 -3.84 -16.43
C ASP A 113 7.06 -2.51 -15.85
N ALA A 114 6.37 -2.54 -14.72
CA ALA A 114 5.90 -1.31 -14.09
C ALA A 114 7.08 -0.48 -13.56
N ALA A 115 6.95 0.84 -13.64
CA ALA A 115 7.98 1.74 -13.12
C ALA A 115 8.27 1.46 -11.64
N PRO A 116 9.55 1.31 -11.23
CA PRO A 116 9.91 0.94 -9.86
C PRO A 116 9.28 1.82 -8.78
N ILE A 117 9.18 3.11 -9.02
CA ILE A 117 8.55 4.09 -8.13
C ILE A 117 7.05 3.80 -7.92
N ARG A 118 6.33 3.44 -8.98
CA ARG A 118 4.91 3.08 -8.89
C ARG A 118 4.71 1.81 -8.08
N LEU A 119 5.53 0.80 -8.32
CA LEU A 119 5.53 -0.45 -7.58
C LEU A 119 5.83 -0.21 -6.09
N LEU A 120 6.80 0.64 -5.79
CA LEU A 120 7.12 1.02 -4.42
C LEU A 120 5.92 1.69 -3.73
N TYR A 121 5.26 2.63 -4.39
CA TYR A 121 4.08 3.32 -3.85
C TYR A 121 2.94 2.34 -3.56
N GLU A 122 2.64 1.42 -4.48
CA GLU A 122 1.62 0.40 -4.28
C GLU A 122 1.97 -0.56 -3.14
N LEU A 123 3.25 -0.93 -3.00
CA LEU A 123 3.75 -1.76 -1.90
C LEU A 123 3.66 -1.06 -0.54
N ILE A 124 4.01 0.22 -0.47
CA ILE A 124 3.87 1.04 0.76
C ILE A 124 2.42 1.09 1.20
N LEU A 125 1.49 1.28 0.27
CA LEU A 125 0.05 1.28 0.56
C LEU A 125 -0.47 -0.08 1.01
N ALA A 126 0.20 -1.18 0.61
CA ALA A 126 -0.20 -2.54 0.96
C ALA A 126 0.23 -2.96 2.36
N GLU A 127 1.48 -2.71 2.71
CA GLU A 127 2.14 -3.29 3.88
C GLU A 127 2.61 -2.25 4.91
N GLY A 128 2.37 -0.95 4.65
CA GLY A 128 2.83 0.12 5.50
C GLY A 128 4.36 0.27 5.49
N GLU A 129 4.91 0.84 6.58
CA GLU A 129 6.34 1.14 6.69
C GLU A 129 7.25 -0.10 6.82
N THR A 130 6.69 -1.30 6.99
CA THR A 130 7.47 -2.53 7.18
C THR A 130 8.34 -2.89 5.98
N LEU A 131 7.99 -2.44 4.78
CA LEU A 131 8.80 -2.60 3.56
C LEU A 131 10.15 -1.87 3.63
N PHE A 132 10.28 -0.83 4.45
CA PHE A 132 11.53 -0.10 4.63
C PHE A 132 12.52 -0.80 5.57
N ASN A 133 12.10 -1.84 6.28
CA ASN A 133 12.99 -2.72 7.06
C ASN A 133 13.85 -3.66 6.19
N VAL A 134 14.18 -3.25 4.96
CA VAL A 134 15.23 -3.92 4.19
C VAL A 134 16.53 -3.68 4.92
N SER A 135 17.01 -4.71 5.63
CA SER A 135 18.30 -4.66 6.29
C SER A 135 19.39 -4.37 5.26
N PHE A 136 20.06 -3.25 5.45
CA PHE A 136 21.23 -2.87 4.65
C PHE A 136 22.53 -3.37 5.30
N ASP A 137 22.49 -4.54 5.96
CA ASP A 137 23.67 -5.18 6.52
C ASP A 137 24.74 -5.36 5.43
N GLY A 138 25.93 -4.85 5.70
CA GLY A 138 27.05 -4.86 4.76
C GLY A 138 27.19 -3.62 3.89
N ILE A 139 26.42 -2.57 4.11
CA ILE A 139 26.64 -1.27 3.45
C ILE A 139 27.51 -0.38 4.35
N ARG A 140 28.52 0.23 3.77
CA ARG A 140 29.37 1.19 4.50
C ARG A 140 28.56 2.38 5.00
N PRO A 141 28.76 2.83 6.26
CA PRO A 141 28.01 3.96 6.84
C PRO A 141 28.06 5.23 6.00
N GLU A 142 29.19 5.49 5.34
CA GLU A 142 29.41 6.63 4.44
C GLU A 142 28.51 6.60 3.20
N GLY A 143 28.16 5.39 2.71
CA GLY A 143 27.24 5.22 1.60
C GLY A 143 25.79 5.50 1.98
N LEU A 144 25.37 5.14 3.20
CA LEU A 144 24.04 5.43 3.71
C LEU A 144 23.79 6.94 3.86
N ALA A 145 24.82 7.71 4.28
CA ALA A 145 24.70 9.18 4.36
C ALA A 145 24.42 9.83 3.00
N LYS A 146 25.03 9.34 1.91
CA LYS A 146 24.75 9.81 0.55
C LYS A 146 23.33 9.48 0.08
N VAL A 147 22.80 8.32 0.48
CA VAL A 147 21.43 7.89 0.17
C VAL A 147 20.41 8.76 0.90
N CYS A 148 20.67 9.11 2.16
CA CYS A 148 19.82 10.03 2.92
C CYS A 148 19.86 11.48 2.41
N ALA A 149 20.99 11.93 1.86
CA ALA A 149 21.14 13.26 1.30
C ALA A 149 20.45 13.43 -0.08
N ALA A 150 20.36 12.36 -0.86
CA ALA A 150 19.68 12.35 -2.17
C ALA A 150 18.13 12.24 -2.06
N ALA A 151 17.61 12.03 -0.87
CA ALA A 151 16.17 11.91 -0.59
C ALA A 151 15.51 13.22 -0.11
N LYS A 152 16.26 14.34 -0.14
CA LYS A 152 15.75 15.71 0.05
C LYS A 152 15.62 16.41 -1.30
#